data_fbe0916ceb45b71118fe8ccab0239214
#
_entry.id   fbe0916ceb45b71118fe8ccab0239214
#
_cell.length_a   1.000
_cell.length_b   1.000
_cell.length_c   1.000
_cell.angle_alpha   90.00
_cell.angle_beta   90.00
_cell.angle_gamma   90.00
#
_symmetry.space_group_name_H-M   'P 1'
#
loop_
_entity.id
_entity.type
_entity.pdbx_description
1 polymer ?
#
loop_
_entity_poly.entity_id
_entity_poly.type
_entity_poly.pdbx_seq_one_letter_code
_entity_poly.pdbx_strand_id
1 'polypeptide(L)'
;MTGRFELLRGHVCRYNFGAAAGSLPNKIGPVVVMQGNQYNRSELRTTLVTPLTSELGRATFANNVFVPAAESGLPKDSVALPYQMTAVNKQI
;
A
#
# COMPACT_ATOMS: atom_id res chain seq x y z
N MET A 1 16.12 11.53 0.49
CA MET A 1 15.65 11.88 0.67
C MET A 1 15.51 12.20 1.12
N THR A 2 15.71 12.19 1.12
CA THR A 2 15.41 12.52 1.60
C THR A 2 14.42 12.87 1.84
N GLY A 3 13.90 12.25 2.15
CA GLY A 3 12.79 12.42 2.80
C GLY A 3 12.02 13.58 2.46
N ARG A 4 11.97 13.69 1.37
CA ARG A 4 11.36 14.85 0.94
C ARG A 4 9.91 14.78 1.00
N PHE A 5 9.33 13.58 0.93
CA PHE A 5 7.92 13.62 0.96
C PHE A 5 7.42 12.98 2.23
N GLU A 6 6.29 13.45 2.68
CA GLU A 6 5.72 13.04 3.93
C GLU A 6 4.78 11.86 3.73
N LEU A 7 4.98 10.82 4.52
CA LEU A 7 4.07 9.69 4.51
C LEU A 7 2.85 10.05 5.32
N LEU A 8 1.69 10.04 4.69
CA LEU A 8 0.45 10.36 5.37
C LEU A 8 -0.57 9.25 5.18
N ARG A 9 -1.35 9.02 6.21
CA ARG A 9 -2.41 8.04 6.15
C ARG A 9 -3.34 8.33 4.98
N GLY A 10 -3.65 7.29 4.22
CA GLY A 10 -4.51 7.41 3.05
C GLY A 10 -3.77 7.65 1.74
N HIS A 11 -2.50 7.97 1.82
CA HIS A 11 -1.71 8.13 0.60
C HIS A 11 -1.53 6.82 -0.12
N VAL A 12 -1.61 6.86 -1.44
CA VAL A 12 -1.32 5.71 -2.29
C VAL A 12 0.06 5.93 -2.87
N CYS A 13 0.92 4.95 -2.69
CA CYS A 13 2.28 5.01 -3.23
C CYS A 13 2.67 3.63 -3.71
N ARG A 14 3.79 3.53 -4.41
CA ARG A 14 4.29 2.25 -4.87
C ARG A 14 5.35 1.77 -3.91
N TYR A 15 5.31 0.49 -3.63
CA TYR A 15 6.27 -0.10 -2.73
C TYR A 15 6.89 -1.32 -3.39
N ASN A 16 8.19 -1.45 -3.25
CA ASN A 16 8.91 -2.60 -3.77
C ASN A 16 9.03 -3.63 -2.65
N PHE A 17 8.23 -4.68 -2.75
CA PHE A 17 8.26 -5.77 -1.77
C PHE A 17 9.46 -6.68 -1.96
N GLY A 18 10.26 -6.43 -2.96
CA GLY A 18 11.45 -7.20 -3.21
C GLY A 18 11.13 -8.53 -3.86
N ALA A 19 12.14 -9.36 -3.93
CA ALA A 19 11.96 -10.72 -4.38
C ALA A 19 11.29 -11.45 -3.25
N ALA A 20 10.03 -11.78 -3.44
CA ALA A 20 9.35 -12.55 -2.44
C ALA A 20 10.02 -13.90 -2.31
N ALA A 21 9.90 -14.49 -1.15
CA ALA A 21 10.46 -15.81 -0.94
C ALA A 21 9.93 -16.78 -1.97
N GLY A 22 10.77 -17.68 -2.38
CA GLY A 22 10.35 -18.72 -3.31
C GLY A 22 10.34 -18.25 -4.73
N SER A 23 9.31 -18.62 -5.43
CA SER A 23 9.25 -18.46 -6.88
C SER A 23 8.69 -17.13 -7.36
N LEU A 24 8.29 -16.26 -6.44
CA LEU A 24 7.66 -15.01 -6.86
C LEU A 24 8.70 -14.03 -7.35
N PRO A 25 8.41 -13.34 -8.46
CA PRO A 25 9.33 -12.31 -8.94
C PRO A 25 9.28 -11.09 -8.05
N ASN A 26 10.20 -10.18 -8.28
CA ASN A 26 10.15 -8.89 -7.61
C ASN A 26 8.79 -8.25 -7.83
N LYS A 27 8.26 -7.69 -6.76
CA LYS A 27 6.94 -7.10 -6.82
C LYS A 27 7.00 -5.65 -6.42
N ILE A 28 6.72 -4.79 -7.37
CA ILE A 28 6.51 -3.38 -7.10
C ILE A 28 5.04 -3.12 -7.35
N GLY A 29 4.34 -2.69 -6.33
CA GLY A 29 2.91 -2.50 -6.48
C GLY A 29 2.39 -1.35 -5.65
N PRO A 30 1.17 -0.92 -5.93
CA PRO A 30 0.58 0.17 -5.17
C PRO A 30 0.11 -0.30 -3.80
N VAL A 31 0.27 0.56 -2.83
CA VAL A 31 -0.19 0.32 -1.48
C VAL A 31 -0.82 1.61 -0.96
N VAL A 32 -1.69 1.48 0.02
CA VAL A 32 -2.24 2.63 0.70
C VAL A 32 -1.73 2.63 2.14
N VAL A 33 -1.29 3.80 2.59
CA VAL A 33 -0.74 3.97 3.93
C VAL A 33 -1.89 3.97 4.92
N MET A 34 -1.83 3.09 5.91
CA MET A 34 -2.90 2.93 6.88
C MET A 34 -2.53 3.43 8.27
N GLN A 35 -1.25 3.51 8.57
CA GLN A 35 -0.81 3.91 9.91
C GLN A 35 -1.15 5.36 10.20
N GLY A 36 -1.54 5.64 11.44
CA GLY A 36 -1.89 7.00 11.84
C GLY A 36 -0.72 7.96 11.68
N ASN A 37 -1.04 9.22 11.35
CA ASN A 37 0.00 10.18 11.03
C ASN A 37 0.92 10.49 12.20
N GLN A 38 0.42 10.41 13.42
CA GLN A 38 1.30 10.64 14.56
C GLN A 38 2.44 9.64 14.61
N TYR A 39 2.18 8.41 14.17
CA TYR A 39 3.23 7.40 14.10
C TYR A 39 4.07 7.54 12.84
N ASN A 40 3.45 7.99 11.75
CA ASN A 40 4.20 8.23 10.53
C ASN A 40 5.22 9.34 10.71
N ARG A 41 4.92 10.30 11.57
CA ARG A 41 5.83 11.42 11.85
C ARG A 41 6.78 11.15 12.99
N SER A 42 6.64 10.00 13.63
CA SER A 42 7.50 9.63 14.76
C SER A 42 8.79 9.02 14.25
N GLU A 43 9.62 8.59 15.19
CA GLU A 43 10.86 7.93 14.85
C GLU A 43 10.71 6.46 14.53
N LEU A 44 9.50 5.95 14.56
CA LEU A 44 9.27 4.59 14.11
C LEU A 44 9.75 4.45 12.67
N ARG A 45 10.45 3.36 12.40
CA ARG A 45 11.01 3.15 11.08
C ARG A 45 10.05 2.47 10.12
N THR A 46 8.89 2.07 10.60
CA THR A 46 7.93 1.33 9.81
C THR A 46 6.61 2.05 9.73
N THR A 47 5.85 1.72 8.69
CA THR A 47 4.48 2.13 8.57
C THR A 47 3.65 0.94 8.11
N LEU A 48 2.35 1.00 8.34
CA LEU A 48 1.44 -0.06 7.93
C LEU A 48 0.83 0.30 6.59
N VAL A 49 0.87 -0.64 5.66
CA VAL A 49 0.30 -0.43 4.34
C VAL A 49 -0.61 -1.59 3.96
N THR A 50 -1.58 -1.30 3.11
CA THR A 50 -2.49 -2.29 2.56
C THR A 50 -2.25 -2.34 1.05
N PRO A 51 -1.98 -3.52 0.49
CA PRO A 51 -1.76 -3.60 -0.95
C PRO A 51 -3.05 -3.40 -1.73
N LEU A 52 -2.89 -2.89 -2.94
CA LEU A 52 -3.97 -2.72 -3.89
C LEU A 52 -3.70 -3.61 -5.09
N THR A 53 -4.77 -4.17 -5.65
CA THR A 53 -4.64 -5.00 -6.84
C THR A 53 -5.63 -4.51 -7.89
N SER A 54 -5.27 -4.70 -9.16
CA SER A 54 -6.18 -4.37 -10.25
C SER A 54 -7.11 -5.55 -10.60
N GLU A 55 -7.03 -6.64 -9.88
CA GLU A 55 -7.94 -7.77 -10.09
C GLU A 55 -9.29 -7.46 -9.47
N LEU A 56 -10.16 -6.88 -10.25
CA LEU A 56 -11.42 -6.37 -9.72
C LEU A 56 -12.34 -7.46 -9.17
N GLY A 57 -12.17 -8.68 -9.63
CA GLY A 57 -12.95 -9.79 -9.09
C GLY A 57 -12.77 -9.98 -7.60
N ARG A 58 -11.65 -9.52 -7.07
CA ARG A 58 -11.42 -9.64 -5.64
C ARG A 58 -12.31 -8.75 -4.80
N ALA A 59 -12.99 -7.79 -5.42
CA ALA A 59 -13.89 -6.92 -4.68
C ALA A 59 -15.09 -7.69 -4.13
N THR A 60 -15.38 -8.87 -4.67
CA THR A 60 -16.49 -9.67 -4.19
C THR A 60 -16.18 -10.38 -2.88
N PHE A 61 -14.92 -10.48 -2.50
CA PHE A 61 -14.57 -11.13 -1.25
C PHE A 61 -14.83 -10.20 -0.07
N ALA A 62 -15.30 -10.77 1.02
CA ALA A 62 -15.59 -9.99 2.21
C ALA A 62 -14.35 -9.24 2.67
N ASN A 63 -14.56 -8.02 3.11
CA ASN A 63 -13.52 -7.15 3.68
C ASN A 63 -12.53 -6.62 2.67
N ASN A 64 -12.65 -6.94 1.41
CA ASN A 64 -11.90 -6.24 0.38
C ASN A 64 -12.68 -5.02 -0.05
N VAL A 65 -11.98 -3.96 -0.45
CA VAL A 65 -12.62 -2.68 -0.69
C VAL A 65 -12.29 -2.19 -2.09
N PHE A 66 -13.32 -1.94 -2.87
CA PHE A 66 -13.16 -1.37 -4.20
C PHE A 66 -12.71 0.09 -4.08
N VAL A 67 -11.67 0.46 -4.82
CA VAL A 67 -11.12 1.81 -4.80
C VAL A 67 -11.05 2.33 -6.22
N PRO A 68 -11.94 3.26 -6.58
CA PRO A 68 -11.93 3.80 -7.94
C PRO A 68 -10.64 4.55 -8.24
N ALA A 69 -10.25 4.55 -9.51
CA ALA A 69 -9.06 5.27 -9.95
C ALA A 69 -9.12 6.74 -9.57
N ALA A 70 -10.30 7.33 -9.61
CA ALA A 70 -10.45 8.74 -9.26
C ALA A 70 -10.04 9.02 -7.82
N GLU A 71 -10.20 8.03 -6.93
CA GLU A 71 -9.85 8.22 -5.53
C GLU A 71 -8.41 7.85 -5.23
N SER A 72 -7.89 6.84 -5.92
CA SER A 72 -6.56 6.38 -5.64
C SER A 72 -5.49 7.18 -6.37
N GLY A 73 -5.84 7.81 -7.45
CA GLY A 73 -4.86 8.45 -8.32
C GLY A 73 -4.13 7.48 -9.22
N LEU A 74 -4.49 6.20 -9.17
CA LEU A 74 -3.87 5.20 -10.03
C LEU A 74 -4.55 5.20 -11.40
N PRO A 75 -3.88 4.66 -12.43
CA PRO A 75 -4.49 4.65 -13.76
C PRO A 75 -5.68 3.71 -13.91
N LYS A 76 -5.87 2.80 -12.98
CA LYS A 76 -6.95 1.82 -13.05
C LYS A 76 -7.67 1.74 -11.71
N ASP A 77 -8.92 1.30 -11.76
CA ASP A 77 -9.64 0.93 -10.55
C ASP A 77 -8.91 -0.22 -9.87
N SER A 78 -9.00 -0.26 -8.56
CA SER A 78 -8.26 -1.22 -7.75
C SER A 78 -9.12 -1.76 -6.63
N VAL A 79 -8.59 -2.78 -5.97
CA VAL A 79 -9.21 -3.35 -4.78
C VAL A 79 -8.17 -3.38 -3.69
N ALA A 80 -8.51 -2.83 -2.55
CA ALA A 80 -7.64 -2.88 -1.38
C ALA A 80 -7.85 -4.21 -0.67
N LEU A 81 -6.75 -4.77 -0.18
CA LEU A 81 -6.74 -6.10 0.44
C LEU A 81 -6.35 -5.98 1.91
N PRO A 82 -7.28 -5.59 2.79
CA PRO A 82 -6.90 -5.32 4.19
C PRO A 82 -6.32 -6.52 4.91
N TYR A 83 -6.70 -7.72 4.53
CA TYR A 83 -6.13 -8.91 5.17
C TYR A 83 -4.65 -9.08 4.87
N GLN A 84 -4.13 -8.35 3.92
CA GLN A 84 -2.71 -8.42 3.59
C GLN A 84 -1.96 -7.19 4.08
N MET A 85 -2.57 -6.43 4.98
CA MET A 85 -1.90 -5.29 5.58
C MET A 85 -0.60 -5.74 6.24
N THR A 86 0.45 -4.99 6.05
CA THR A 86 1.75 -5.37 6.56
C THR A 86 2.56 -4.13 6.92
N ALA A 87 3.54 -4.35 7.78
CA ALA A 87 4.46 -3.27 8.15
C ALA A 87 5.61 -3.26 7.16
N VAL A 88 5.95 -2.08 6.70
CA VAL A 88 7.07 -1.91 5.77
C VAL A 88 7.94 -0.76 6.25
N ASN A 89 9.15 -0.72 5.73
CA ASN A 89 10.07 0.36 6.01
C ASN A 89 9.51 1.66 5.47
N LYS A 90 9.70 2.75 6.22
CA LYS A 90 9.21 4.04 5.77
C LYS A 90 9.93 4.56 4.54
N GLN A 91 11.06 3.98 4.22
CA GLN A 91 11.78 4.39 3.03
C GLN A 91 11.19 3.71 1.82
N ILE A 92 10.22 4.35 1.22
CA ILE A 92 9.53 3.78 0.07
C ILE A 92 9.40 4.80 -1.05
#